data_54eb2c6d81ad65b32cb0dd0dccb2060e
#
_entry.id   54eb2c6d81ad65b32cb0dd0dccb2060e
#
_cell.length_a   1.000
_cell.length_b   1.000
_cell.length_c   1.000
_cell.angle_alpha   90.00
_cell.angle_beta   90.00
_cell.angle_gamma   90.00
#
_symmetry.space_group_name_H-M   'P 1'
#
loop_
_entity.id
_entity.type
_entity.pdbx_description
1 polymer ?
#
loop_
_entity_poly.entity_id
_entity_poly.type
_entity_poly.pdbx_seq_one_letter_code
_entity_poly.pdbx_strand_id
1 'polypeptide(L)'
;MKKQLVGMIGLGIAVMICCNSCKNKKTPGGTTTEDDTTGVDISERHDSIVNHIAPADTAKTFVITPENKDSVLSATTKEILTLFKNKDYEKLDSFIHPQEGVRFSPYATVDPREDKKFTKEEFAALVTKNRGQKINWGNYDGSGNPIILSPAAYFDKFVYDGNFLTPQKEGVNKVLGNGNSLNNLKTAYPGADFTESYLHGNKKNGGIDWKSVRLVYKLVNGRYYLVGVVHDQWTI
;
A
#
# COMPACT_ATOMS: atom_id res chain seq x y z
N MET A 1 22.84 -20.86 52.88
CA MET A 1 24.28 -21.26 52.80
C MET A 1 24.58 -21.81 51.40
N LYS A 2 25.74 -21.39 50.86
CA LYS A 2 26.38 -21.72 49.55
C LYS A 2 25.78 -21.01 48.30
N LYS A 3 26.35 -20.01 47.93
CA LYS A 3 27.29 -19.36 47.00
C LYS A 3 27.99 -20.33 46.03
N GLN A 4 27.95 -19.98 44.73
CA GLN A 4 29.03 -20.02 43.72
C GLN A 4 28.45 -19.46 42.45
N LEU A 5 28.85 -18.45 41.82
CA LEU A 5 30.04 -17.75 41.34
C LEU A 5 30.64 -18.36 40.03
N VAL A 6 30.67 -17.50 39.01
CA VAL A 6 31.66 -17.29 37.94
C VAL A 6 31.60 -18.10 36.63
N GLY A 7 31.61 -17.37 35.55
CA GLY A 7 31.99 -17.83 34.21
C GLY A 7 31.81 -16.77 33.14
N MET A 8 32.59 -15.68 33.20
CA MET A 8 32.87 -14.80 32.00
C MET A 8 33.82 -15.54 31.06
N ILE A 9 33.46 -15.64 29.78
CA ILE A 9 34.47 -15.78 28.70
C ILE A 9 34.02 -14.88 27.56
N GLY A 10 34.76 -13.81 27.37
CA GLY A 10 34.72 -13.01 26.17
C GLY A 10 35.59 -13.65 25.08
N LEU A 11 35.15 -13.56 23.87
CA LEU A 11 36.02 -13.74 22.72
C LEU A 11 35.60 -12.79 21.60
N GLY A 12 36.42 -11.77 21.40
CA GLY A 12 36.36 -10.89 20.27
C GLY A 12 37.07 -11.52 19.05
N ILE A 13 36.53 -11.32 17.87
CA ILE A 13 37.23 -11.51 16.59
C ILE A 13 36.70 -10.48 15.62
N ALA A 14 37.51 -9.47 15.38
CA ALA A 14 38.28 -9.14 14.19
C ALA A 14 37.45 -8.81 12.94
N VAL A 15 37.45 -7.54 12.67
CA VAL A 15 37.12 -6.86 11.41
C VAL A 15 38.12 -7.28 10.34
N MET A 16 37.64 -7.71 9.18
CA MET A 16 38.44 -7.78 7.96
C MET A 16 37.79 -6.90 6.89
N ILE A 17 38.44 -5.77 6.68
CA ILE A 17 38.21 -4.86 5.56
C ILE A 17 39.06 -5.37 4.39
N CYS A 18 38.43 -5.75 3.29
CA CYS A 18 39.11 -5.95 2.02
C CYS A 18 38.70 -4.86 1.03
N CYS A 19 39.57 -3.86 0.92
CA CYS A 19 39.61 -2.96 -0.23
C CYS A 19 40.24 -3.70 -1.40
N ASN A 20 39.58 -3.75 -2.55
CA ASN A 20 40.22 -4.04 -3.82
C ASN A 20 39.95 -2.92 -4.82
N SER A 21 41.02 -2.15 -5.00
CA SER A 21 41.22 -1.16 -6.02
C SER A 21 41.62 -1.82 -7.33
N CYS A 22 40.89 -1.60 -8.40
CA CYS A 22 41.31 -2.01 -9.74
C CYS A 22 41.75 -0.81 -10.55
N LYS A 23 42.99 -0.88 -10.94
CA LYS A 23 43.76 0.09 -11.74
C LYS A 23 43.35 0.10 -13.21
N ASN A 24 43.26 1.32 -13.74
CA ASN A 24 43.29 1.62 -15.17
C ASN A 24 44.60 1.17 -15.82
N LYS A 25 44.55 0.71 -17.07
CA LYS A 25 45.70 0.65 -17.97
C LYS A 25 45.36 1.28 -19.33
N LYS A 26 46.09 2.34 -19.64
CA LYS A 26 46.16 3.06 -20.91
C LYS A 26 47.23 2.46 -21.82
N THR A 27 46.94 2.36 -23.12
CA THR A 27 47.63 2.81 -24.37
C THR A 27 49.03 2.30 -24.66
N PRO A 28 49.64 2.37 -25.86
CA PRO A 28 49.34 3.20 -27.04
C PRO A 28 49.69 2.60 -28.45
N GLY A 29 49.23 3.30 -29.51
CA GLY A 29 50.12 3.79 -30.56
C GLY A 29 50.33 2.99 -31.86
N GLY A 30 50.31 3.77 -32.97
CA GLY A 30 50.96 3.47 -34.23
C GLY A 30 50.02 3.71 -35.43
N THR A 31 50.01 4.82 -36.07
CA THR A 31 50.77 5.59 -37.05
C THR A 31 50.71 5.05 -38.50
N THR A 32 50.15 5.95 -39.39
CA THR A 32 50.45 6.27 -40.79
C THR A 32 50.19 5.20 -41.87
N THR A 33 49.63 5.52 -43.03
CA THR A 33 50.03 6.45 -44.11
C THR A 33 48.90 6.55 -45.15
N GLU A 34 48.63 7.74 -45.57
CA GLU A 34 48.50 8.36 -46.90
C GLU A 34 48.08 7.53 -48.12
N ASP A 35 47.16 8.15 -48.84
CA ASP A 35 47.12 8.64 -50.20
C ASP A 35 46.27 7.78 -51.16
N ASP A 36 45.33 8.29 -51.85
CA ASP A 36 45.37 8.89 -53.17
C ASP A 36 43.94 9.27 -53.63
N THR A 37 43.89 10.36 -54.33
CA THR A 37 42.89 11.07 -55.08
C THR A 37 42.14 10.19 -56.10
N THR A 38 40.84 10.42 -56.27
CA THR A 38 40.25 10.91 -57.55
C THR A 38 38.77 11.27 -57.32
N GLY A 39 38.46 12.48 -57.80
CA GLY A 39 37.13 13.04 -57.81
C GLY A 39 36.24 12.39 -58.89
N VAL A 40 34.97 12.63 -58.79
CA VAL A 40 33.98 12.98 -59.82
C VAL A 40 32.60 13.10 -59.19
N ASP A 41 32.10 14.30 -59.20
CA ASP A 41 30.88 14.81 -59.84
C ASP A 41 29.57 14.70 -59.08
N ILE A 42 28.98 15.85 -59.10
CA ILE A 42 27.73 16.32 -58.53
C ILE A 42 26.54 15.69 -59.29
N SER A 43 25.56 15.18 -58.52
CA SER A 43 24.19 15.37 -58.95
C SER A 43 23.27 15.42 -57.73
N GLU A 44 22.61 16.53 -57.61
CA GLU A 44 21.56 16.85 -56.65
C GLU A 44 20.47 15.78 -56.65
N ARG A 45 20.18 15.25 -55.46
CA ARG A 45 18.84 14.78 -55.16
C ARG A 45 18.46 15.32 -53.78
N HIS A 46 17.65 16.35 -53.81
CA HIS A 46 16.76 16.66 -52.71
C HIS A 46 15.86 15.46 -52.45
N ASP A 47 16.20 14.67 -51.45
CA ASP A 47 15.23 13.79 -50.80
C ASP A 47 14.91 14.39 -49.42
N SER A 48 13.71 14.90 -49.36
CA SER A 48 13.08 15.43 -48.15
C SER A 48 13.01 14.33 -47.11
N ILE A 49 13.89 14.40 -46.12
CA ILE A 49 13.70 13.63 -44.89
C ILE A 49 12.51 14.23 -44.15
N VAL A 50 11.33 13.73 -44.49
CA VAL A 50 10.14 13.93 -43.67
C VAL A 50 10.41 13.19 -42.36
N ASN A 51 10.87 13.95 -41.37
CA ASN A 51 10.84 13.49 -40.00
C ASN A 51 9.40 13.15 -39.62
N HIS A 52 9.02 11.90 -39.71
CA HIS A 52 7.87 11.36 -39.01
C HIS A 52 8.18 11.44 -37.52
N ILE A 53 7.91 12.63 -36.96
CA ILE A 53 7.68 12.73 -35.50
C ILE A 53 6.36 12.00 -35.30
N ALA A 54 6.48 10.77 -34.79
CA ALA A 54 5.32 10.06 -34.26
C ALA A 54 4.64 11.02 -33.26
N PRO A 55 3.32 11.18 -33.31
CA PRO A 55 2.65 12.02 -32.35
C PRO A 55 2.99 11.45 -30.96
N ALA A 56 3.61 12.27 -30.10
CA ALA A 56 3.79 11.98 -28.72
C ALA A 56 2.41 11.58 -28.16
N ASP A 57 2.30 10.34 -27.75
CA ASP A 57 1.14 9.82 -27.07
C ASP A 57 0.97 10.71 -25.82
N THR A 58 0.12 11.71 -25.93
CA THR A 58 -0.26 12.57 -24.82
C THR A 58 -1.10 11.70 -23.92
N ALA A 59 -0.44 10.92 -23.07
CA ALA A 59 -1.06 10.30 -21.92
C ALA A 59 -1.82 11.43 -21.19
N LYS A 60 -3.13 11.47 -21.36
CA LYS A 60 -4.00 12.44 -20.69
C LYS A 60 -3.74 12.25 -19.20
N THR A 61 -3.00 13.18 -18.61
CA THR A 61 -2.80 13.19 -17.15
C THR A 61 -4.19 13.29 -16.53
N PHE A 62 -4.64 12.19 -15.91
CA PHE A 62 -5.94 12.15 -15.27
C PHE A 62 -5.88 13.05 -14.03
N VAL A 63 -6.62 14.15 -14.04
CA VAL A 63 -6.66 15.11 -12.95
C VAL A 63 -7.87 14.81 -12.08
N ILE A 64 -7.65 14.70 -10.77
CA ILE A 64 -8.74 14.59 -9.80
C ILE A 64 -9.30 16.00 -9.58
N THR A 65 -10.58 16.16 -9.83
CA THR A 65 -11.35 17.39 -9.64
C THR A 65 -12.48 17.14 -8.61
N PRO A 66 -13.11 18.19 -8.06
CA PRO A 66 -14.27 18.01 -7.18
C PRO A 66 -15.39 17.17 -7.83
N GLU A 67 -15.60 17.32 -9.15
CA GLU A 67 -16.67 16.65 -9.88
C GLU A 67 -16.42 15.15 -10.09
N ASN A 68 -15.16 14.72 -10.21
CA ASN A 68 -14.82 13.30 -10.42
C ASN A 68 -14.29 12.58 -9.17
N LYS A 69 -14.05 13.32 -8.10
CA LYS A 69 -13.48 12.82 -6.85
C LYS A 69 -14.20 11.58 -6.32
N ASP A 70 -15.51 11.65 -6.18
CA ASP A 70 -16.31 10.55 -5.61
C ASP A 70 -16.25 9.30 -6.49
N SER A 71 -16.27 9.46 -7.82
CA SER A 71 -16.15 8.32 -8.74
C SER A 71 -14.76 7.68 -8.69
N VAL A 72 -13.69 8.48 -8.53
CA VAL A 72 -12.32 8.00 -8.37
C VAL A 72 -12.17 7.22 -7.08
N LEU A 73 -12.66 7.75 -5.96
CA LEU A 73 -12.63 7.08 -4.67
C LEU A 73 -13.41 5.75 -4.69
N SER A 74 -14.61 5.74 -5.29
CA SER A 74 -15.41 4.53 -5.43
C SER A 74 -14.73 3.48 -6.32
N ALA A 75 -14.11 3.88 -7.43
CA ALA A 75 -13.36 2.97 -8.30
C ALA A 75 -12.15 2.38 -7.59
N THR A 76 -11.35 3.23 -6.92
CA THR A 76 -10.19 2.79 -6.12
C THR A 76 -10.60 1.84 -5.01
N THR A 77 -11.73 2.10 -4.35
CA THR A 77 -12.29 1.22 -3.31
C THR A 77 -12.63 -0.15 -3.86
N LYS A 78 -13.32 -0.22 -5.01
CA LYS A 78 -13.66 -1.50 -5.65
C LYS A 78 -12.42 -2.31 -6.03
N GLU A 79 -11.38 -1.64 -6.51
CA GLU A 79 -10.12 -2.29 -6.85
C GLU A 79 -9.45 -2.87 -5.58
N ILE A 80 -9.31 -2.11 -4.52
CA ILE A 80 -8.73 -2.56 -3.24
C ILE A 80 -9.56 -3.71 -2.64
N LEU A 81 -10.88 -3.58 -2.59
CA LEU A 81 -11.75 -4.65 -2.07
C LEU A 81 -11.69 -5.93 -2.92
N THR A 82 -11.49 -5.80 -4.24
CA THR A 82 -11.26 -6.93 -5.14
C THR A 82 -9.97 -7.67 -4.80
N LEU A 83 -8.91 -6.93 -4.50
CA LEU A 83 -7.63 -7.51 -4.06
C LEU A 83 -7.78 -8.26 -2.72
N PHE A 84 -8.49 -7.70 -1.75
CA PHE A 84 -8.78 -8.41 -0.50
C PHE A 84 -9.62 -9.67 -0.72
N LYS A 85 -10.69 -9.59 -1.53
CA LYS A 85 -11.53 -10.76 -1.90
C LYS A 85 -10.71 -11.89 -2.53
N ASN A 86 -9.82 -11.54 -3.44
CA ASN A 86 -9.00 -12.50 -4.19
C ASN A 86 -7.74 -12.94 -3.42
N LYS A 87 -7.48 -12.35 -2.24
CA LYS A 87 -6.28 -12.56 -1.44
C LYS A 87 -4.98 -12.16 -2.16
N ASP A 88 -5.08 -11.23 -3.12
CA ASP A 88 -3.97 -10.67 -3.89
C ASP A 88 -3.28 -9.54 -3.10
N TYR A 89 -2.90 -9.81 -1.85
CA TYR A 89 -2.42 -8.80 -0.92
C TYR A 89 -1.13 -8.12 -1.35
N GLU A 90 -0.28 -8.79 -2.14
CA GLU A 90 0.95 -8.22 -2.67
C GLU A 90 0.69 -7.02 -3.59
N LYS A 91 -0.43 -7.04 -4.35
CA LYS A 91 -0.82 -5.93 -5.23
C LYS A 91 -1.33 -4.71 -4.47
N LEU A 92 -1.75 -4.88 -3.20
CA LEU A 92 -2.15 -3.75 -2.34
C LEU A 92 -1.01 -2.78 -2.07
N ASP A 93 0.25 -3.22 -2.18
CA ASP A 93 1.42 -2.38 -1.95
C ASP A 93 1.39 -1.08 -2.77
N SER A 94 0.90 -1.16 -4.02
CA SER A 94 0.77 0.02 -4.89
C SER A 94 -0.24 1.05 -4.41
N PHE A 95 -1.17 0.67 -3.53
CA PHE A 95 -2.18 1.54 -2.94
C PHE A 95 -1.77 2.13 -1.59
N ILE A 96 -0.79 1.53 -0.90
CA ILE A 96 -0.36 1.99 0.42
C ILE A 96 0.34 3.34 0.29
N HIS A 97 0.01 4.25 1.21
CA HIS A 97 0.60 5.59 1.23
C HIS A 97 2.13 5.51 1.45
N PRO A 98 2.94 6.16 0.59
CA PRO A 98 4.38 5.95 0.57
C PRO A 98 5.11 6.42 1.84
N GLN A 99 4.61 7.48 2.52
CA GLN A 99 5.22 7.99 3.74
C GLN A 99 4.46 7.59 5.01
N GLU A 100 3.12 7.58 4.96
CA GLU A 100 2.32 7.31 6.14
C GLU A 100 2.03 5.83 6.37
N GLY A 101 2.15 4.99 5.31
CA GLY A 101 1.77 3.59 5.41
C GLY A 101 0.25 3.40 5.55
N VAL A 102 -0.17 2.32 6.18
CA VAL A 102 -1.58 1.96 6.39
C VAL A 102 -1.83 1.46 7.80
N ARG A 103 -2.94 1.89 8.40
CA ARG A 103 -3.43 1.40 9.71
C ARG A 103 -4.63 0.50 9.50
N PHE A 104 -4.73 -0.54 10.31
CA PHE A 104 -5.86 -1.47 10.38
C PHE A 104 -6.52 -1.35 11.76
N SER A 105 -7.79 -0.96 11.77
CA SER A 105 -8.62 -0.82 12.97
C SER A 105 -9.74 -1.86 12.92
N PRO A 106 -9.80 -2.79 13.89
CA PRO A 106 -10.79 -3.87 13.88
C PRO A 106 -12.21 -3.40 14.17
N TYR A 107 -12.36 -2.16 14.68
CA TYR A 107 -13.65 -1.57 15.03
C TYR A 107 -13.70 -0.09 14.65
N ALA A 108 -14.89 0.57 14.82
CA ALA A 108 -15.12 1.97 14.43
C ALA A 108 -14.20 2.96 15.12
N THR A 109 -13.78 2.68 16.35
CA THR A 109 -12.83 3.51 17.09
C THR A 109 -11.41 3.21 16.60
N VAL A 110 -10.77 4.22 16.03
CA VAL A 110 -9.34 4.16 15.66
C VAL A 110 -8.51 4.51 16.90
N ASP A 111 -7.74 3.55 17.41
CA ASP A 111 -6.79 3.77 18.51
C ASP A 111 -5.34 3.71 17.99
N PRO A 112 -4.63 4.85 17.91
CA PRO A 112 -3.26 4.86 17.43
C PRO A 112 -2.26 4.04 18.26
N ARG A 113 -2.59 3.69 19.49
CA ARG A 113 -1.73 2.91 20.40
C ARG A 113 -1.92 1.41 20.26
N GLU A 114 -3.16 0.99 19.98
CA GLU A 114 -3.54 -0.43 19.92
C GLU A 114 -3.60 -0.95 18.49
N ASP A 115 -4.16 -0.17 17.55
CA ASP A 115 -4.34 -0.55 16.16
C ASP A 115 -3.01 -0.67 15.42
N LYS A 116 -2.87 -1.71 14.64
CA LYS A 116 -1.63 -1.94 13.88
C LYS A 116 -1.50 -0.98 12.70
N LYS A 117 -0.36 -0.30 12.67
CA LYS A 117 0.08 0.51 11.54
C LYS A 117 1.35 -0.09 10.96
N PHE A 118 1.43 -0.11 9.64
CA PHE A 118 2.58 -0.59 8.87
C PHE A 118 3.05 0.50 7.93
N THR A 119 4.36 0.67 7.79
CA THR A 119 4.92 1.37 6.64
C THR A 119 4.63 0.56 5.36
N LYS A 120 4.87 1.13 4.20
CA LYS A 120 4.70 0.43 2.94
C LYS A 120 5.59 -0.82 2.88
N GLU A 121 6.84 -0.71 3.28
CA GLU A 121 7.83 -1.81 3.30
C GLU A 121 7.45 -2.90 4.31
N GLU A 122 6.98 -2.50 5.50
CA GLU A 122 6.50 -3.45 6.52
C GLU A 122 5.27 -4.20 6.04
N PHE A 123 4.32 -3.50 5.36
CA PHE A 123 3.15 -4.15 4.77
C PHE A 123 3.55 -5.14 3.67
N ALA A 124 4.46 -4.76 2.76
CA ALA A 124 4.97 -5.66 1.73
C ALA A 124 5.62 -6.91 2.34
N ALA A 125 6.44 -6.74 3.40
CA ALA A 125 7.04 -7.88 4.11
C ALA A 125 5.99 -8.74 4.83
N LEU A 126 4.96 -8.11 5.40
CA LEU A 126 3.87 -8.79 6.11
C LEU A 126 3.11 -9.76 5.19
N VAL A 127 2.81 -9.33 3.97
CA VAL A 127 1.98 -10.12 3.04
C VAL A 127 2.79 -11.09 2.16
N THR A 128 4.13 -11.00 2.18
CA THR A 128 5.03 -11.89 1.44
C THR A 128 5.78 -12.83 2.39
N LYS A 129 6.82 -12.32 3.05
CA LYS A 129 7.74 -13.10 3.88
C LYS A 129 7.10 -13.56 5.20
N ASN A 130 6.23 -12.71 5.79
CA ASN A 130 5.69 -12.91 7.14
C ASN A 130 4.20 -13.31 7.14
N ARG A 131 3.66 -13.72 5.99
CA ARG A 131 2.22 -14.00 5.81
C ARG A 131 1.62 -15.06 6.75
N GLY A 132 2.45 -15.94 7.31
CA GLY A 132 2.03 -16.94 8.30
C GLY A 132 2.23 -16.50 9.76
N GLN A 133 2.93 -15.41 9.99
CA GLN A 133 3.23 -14.92 11.33
C GLN A 133 1.98 -14.36 12.00
N LYS A 134 1.68 -14.84 13.20
CA LYS A 134 0.63 -14.25 14.04
C LYS A 134 1.19 -13.02 14.74
N ILE A 135 0.44 -11.91 14.66
CA ILE A 135 0.75 -10.65 15.34
C ILE A 135 -0.47 -10.17 16.12
N ASN A 136 -0.26 -9.26 17.05
CA ASN A 136 -1.35 -8.60 17.75
C ASN A 136 -1.87 -7.43 16.91
N TRP A 137 -3.18 -7.43 16.59
CA TRP A 137 -3.88 -6.42 15.79
C TRP A 137 -4.70 -5.42 16.63
N GLY A 138 -4.59 -5.45 17.92
CA GLY A 138 -5.41 -4.75 18.88
C GLY A 138 -6.19 -5.72 19.77
N ASN A 139 -7.31 -5.30 20.31
CA ASN A 139 -8.10 -6.09 21.26
C ASN A 139 -9.53 -6.29 20.74
N TYR A 140 -10.13 -7.44 21.09
CA TYR A 140 -11.55 -7.68 20.85
C TYR A 140 -12.39 -6.74 21.71
N ASP A 141 -13.33 -6.05 21.08
CA ASP A 141 -14.33 -5.26 21.79
C ASP A 141 -15.19 -6.18 22.67
N GLY A 142 -15.63 -5.67 23.82
CA GLY A 142 -16.36 -6.43 24.83
C GLY A 142 -15.47 -7.28 25.76
N SER A 143 -14.57 -8.13 25.23
CA SER A 143 -13.72 -9.00 26.07
C SER A 143 -12.38 -8.39 26.45
N GLY A 144 -11.86 -7.43 25.66
CA GLY A 144 -10.52 -6.87 25.82
C GLY A 144 -9.37 -7.85 25.54
N ASN A 145 -9.66 -9.07 25.09
CA ASN A 145 -8.62 -10.05 24.75
C ASN A 145 -7.86 -9.62 23.48
N PRO A 146 -6.55 -9.91 23.37
CA PRO A 146 -5.76 -9.54 22.21
C PRO A 146 -6.20 -10.31 20.97
N ILE A 147 -6.23 -9.62 19.81
CA ILE A 147 -6.50 -10.18 18.49
C ILE A 147 -5.19 -10.70 17.90
N ILE A 148 -4.84 -11.97 18.16
CA ILE A 148 -3.62 -12.61 17.69
C ILE A 148 -3.90 -13.43 16.44
N LEU A 149 -3.69 -12.85 15.27
CA LEU A 149 -4.03 -13.44 13.98
C LEU A 149 -2.88 -13.30 12.97
N SER A 150 -2.81 -14.23 12.01
CA SER A 150 -2.01 -14.01 10.80
C SER A 150 -2.67 -12.93 9.92
N PRO A 151 -1.92 -12.29 9.00
CA PRO A 151 -2.49 -11.26 8.11
C PRO A 151 -3.74 -11.74 7.38
N ALA A 152 -3.68 -12.90 6.74
CA ALA A 152 -4.83 -13.44 6.02
C ALA A 152 -6.05 -13.67 6.92
N ALA A 153 -5.84 -14.22 8.11
CA ALA A 153 -6.93 -14.44 9.08
C ALA A 153 -7.53 -13.13 9.60
N TYR A 154 -6.70 -12.09 9.77
CA TYR A 154 -7.19 -10.76 10.12
C TYR A 154 -8.00 -10.14 8.97
N PHE A 155 -7.50 -10.20 7.74
CA PHE A 155 -8.19 -9.65 6.58
C PHE A 155 -9.51 -10.36 6.30
N ASP A 156 -9.56 -11.68 6.46
CA ASP A 156 -10.81 -12.47 6.34
C ASP A 156 -11.82 -12.11 7.44
N LYS A 157 -11.37 -11.63 8.61
CA LYS A 157 -12.24 -11.36 9.75
C LYS A 157 -12.63 -9.89 9.92
N PHE A 158 -11.72 -8.96 9.57
CA PHE A 158 -11.87 -7.54 9.86
C PHE A 158 -11.67 -6.63 8.64
N VAL A 159 -11.59 -7.18 7.41
CA VAL A 159 -11.51 -6.36 6.20
C VAL A 159 -12.52 -6.83 5.15
N TYR A 160 -12.54 -8.12 4.84
CA TYR A 160 -13.45 -8.68 3.84
C TYR A 160 -14.24 -9.88 4.39
N ASP A 161 -14.95 -9.64 5.46
CA ASP A 161 -15.80 -10.63 6.14
C ASP A 161 -17.26 -10.62 5.64
N GLY A 162 -17.50 -9.96 4.50
CA GLY A 162 -18.75 -9.88 3.78
C GLY A 162 -18.56 -9.45 2.34
N ASN A 163 -19.63 -9.48 1.52
CA ASN A 163 -19.53 -9.11 0.12
C ASN A 163 -19.58 -7.59 -0.08
N PHE A 164 -18.52 -6.90 0.30
CA PHE A 164 -18.38 -5.44 0.20
C PHE A 164 -18.21 -4.91 -1.23
N LEU A 165 -18.11 -5.78 -2.26
CA LEU A 165 -18.12 -5.37 -3.66
C LEU A 165 -19.53 -5.11 -4.21
N THR A 166 -20.56 -5.66 -3.55
CA THR A 166 -21.98 -5.40 -3.86
C THR A 166 -22.74 -5.08 -2.57
N PRO A 167 -22.34 -4.01 -1.87
CA PRO A 167 -22.96 -3.64 -0.61
C PRO A 167 -24.36 -3.07 -0.83
N GLN A 168 -25.21 -3.09 0.19
CA GLN A 168 -26.53 -2.47 0.10
C GLN A 168 -26.47 -0.94 0.14
N LYS A 169 -25.40 -0.36 0.69
CA LYS A 169 -25.14 1.08 0.66
C LYS A 169 -23.64 1.34 0.49
N GLU A 170 -23.33 2.34 -0.32
CA GLU A 170 -22.00 2.91 -0.44
C GLU A 170 -22.04 4.40 -0.08
N GLY A 171 -20.98 4.92 0.50
CA GLY A 171 -20.85 6.35 0.82
C GLY A 171 -19.43 6.86 0.63
N VAL A 172 -19.31 8.07 0.10
CA VAL A 172 -18.05 8.83 0.07
C VAL A 172 -18.16 9.94 1.11
N ASN A 173 -17.20 9.99 2.03
CA ASN A 173 -17.15 10.94 3.15
C ASN A 173 -18.43 10.95 4.02
N LYS A 174 -19.18 9.86 4.00
CA LYS A 174 -20.43 9.68 4.71
C LYS A 174 -20.38 8.38 5.51
N VAL A 175 -20.62 8.48 6.83
CA VAL A 175 -20.77 7.32 7.72
C VAL A 175 -22.17 6.75 7.54
N LEU A 176 -22.26 5.45 7.25
CA LEU A 176 -23.48 4.70 7.00
C LEU A 176 -23.80 3.73 8.13
N GLY A 177 -22.79 2.99 8.61
CA GLY A 177 -22.90 2.11 9.77
C GLY A 177 -22.75 2.92 11.05
N ASN A 178 -23.62 2.68 12.02
CA ASN A 178 -23.55 3.28 13.33
C ASN A 178 -23.91 2.22 14.37
N GLY A 179 -22.90 1.70 15.04
CA GLY A 179 -23.03 0.76 16.13
C GLY A 179 -22.97 1.44 17.50
N ASN A 180 -22.62 0.63 18.48
CA ASN A 180 -22.39 1.07 19.85
C ASN A 180 -20.96 1.57 20.12
N SER A 181 -20.03 1.32 19.17
CA SER A 181 -18.65 1.82 19.25
C SER A 181 -18.55 3.28 18.79
N LEU A 182 -17.73 4.07 19.48
CA LEU A 182 -17.49 5.47 19.12
C LEU A 182 -16.75 5.56 17.78
N ASN A 183 -17.33 6.26 16.82
CA ASN A 183 -16.67 6.56 15.56
C ASN A 183 -15.88 7.87 15.68
N ASN A 184 -14.55 7.79 15.66
CA ASN A 184 -13.63 8.91 15.70
C ASN A 184 -12.86 9.13 14.40
N LEU A 185 -13.31 8.55 13.27
CA LEU A 185 -12.59 8.52 11.99
C LEU A 185 -12.06 9.90 11.56
N LYS A 186 -12.93 10.92 11.62
CA LYS A 186 -12.56 12.29 11.20
C LYS A 186 -11.47 12.92 12.08
N THR A 187 -11.46 12.58 13.37
CA THR A 187 -10.44 13.06 14.31
C THR A 187 -9.13 12.29 14.13
N ALA A 188 -9.22 10.98 13.88
CA ALA A 188 -8.05 10.13 13.66
C ALA A 188 -7.35 10.41 12.32
N TYR A 189 -8.11 10.84 11.31
CA TYR A 189 -7.60 11.13 9.96
C TYR A 189 -8.05 12.52 9.48
N PRO A 190 -7.51 13.59 10.07
CA PRO A 190 -7.92 14.95 9.69
C PRO A 190 -7.56 15.23 8.22
N GLY A 191 -8.53 15.76 7.48
CA GLY A 191 -8.38 16.13 6.07
C GLY A 191 -8.29 14.96 5.08
N ALA A 192 -8.44 13.71 5.55
CA ALA A 192 -8.51 12.55 4.67
C ALA A 192 -9.92 12.36 4.10
N ASP A 193 -9.99 11.79 2.90
CA ASP A 193 -11.23 11.28 2.32
C ASP A 193 -11.44 9.81 2.73
N PHE A 194 -12.67 9.35 2.74
CA PHE A 194 -12.96 7.94 2.98
C PHE A 194 -14.18 7.46 2.20
N THR A 195 -14.23 6.16 1.98
CA THR A 195 -15.41 5.46 1.49
C THR A 195 -15.94 4.51 2.54
N GLU A 196 -17.21 4.21 2.52
CA GLU A 196 -17.81 3.16 3.35
C GLU A 196 -18.65 2.24 2.49
N SER A 197 -18.38 0.93 2.59
CA SER A 197 -19.21 -0.15 2.05
C SER A 197 -19.98 -0.79 3.20
N TYR A 198 -21.32 -0.73 3.16
CA TYR A 198 -22.19 -1.14 4.25
C TYR A 198 -23.08 -2.30 3.86
N LEU A 199 -23.09 -3.34 4.68
CA LEU A 199 -23.95 -4.51 4.57
C LEU A 199 -25.03 -4.49 5.65
N HIS A 200 -26.28 -4.58 5.22
CA HIS A 200 -27.39 -4.68 6.17
C HIS A 200 -27.31 -6.00 6.96
N GLY A 201 -27.65 -5.92 8.23
CA GLY A 201 -27.89 -7.10 9.04
C GLY A 201 -29.16 -7.85 8.61
N ASN A 202 -29.22 -9.12 8.98
CA ASN A 202 -30.37 -9.99 8.70
C ASN A 202 -31.55 -9.61 9.63
N LYS A 203 -32.74 -9.44 9.05
CA LYS A 203 -33.96 -9.16 9.80
C LYS A 203 -34.25 -10.21 10.87
N LYS A 204 -33.93 -11.49 10.62
CA LYS A 204 -34.07 -12.57 11.59
C LYS A 204 -33.24 -12.39 12.86
N ASN A 205 -32.11 -11.69 12.74
CA ASN A 205 -31.21 -11.37 13.84
C ASN A 205 -31.46 -9.95 14.40
N GLY A 206 -32.60 -9.34 14.10
CA GLY A 206 -32.88 -7.97 14.52
C GLY A 206 -32.00 -6.93 13.84
N GLY A 207 -31.25 -7.33 12.79
CA GLY A 207 -30.36 -6.46 12.05
C GLY A 207 -29.00 -6.17 12.75
N ILE A 208 -28.72 -6.82 13.88
CA ILE A 208 -27.49 -6.57 14.66
C ILE A 208 -26.23 -7.16 14.04
N ASP A 209 -26.36 -8.02 13.04
CA ASP A 209 -25.26 -8.63 12.27
C ASP A 209 -24.87 -7.80 11.02
N TRP A 210 -25.15 -6.51 11.04
CA TRP A 210 -24.66 -5.58 10.03
C TRP A 210 -23.14 -5.43 10.10
N LYS A 211 -22.52 -5.08 8.98
CA LYS A 211 -21.08 -4.86 8.87
C LYS A 211 -20.78 -3.70 7.95
N SER A 212 -19.69 -3.03 8.20
CA SER A 212 -19.14 -2.07 7.26
C SER A 212 -17.61 -2.09 7.24
N VAL A 213 -17.06 -1.69 6.11
CA VAL A 213 -15.64 -1.40 5.98
C VAL A 213 -15.46 0.01 5.43
N ARG A 214 -14.61 0.79 6.08
CA ARG A 214 -14.20 2.13 5.66
C ARG A 214 -12.76 2.08 5.18
N LEU A 215 -12.53 2.56 3.96
CA LEU A 215 -11.19 2.75 3.41
C LEU A 215 -10.87 4.23 3.43
N VAL A 216 -9.76 4.60 4.07
CA VAL A 216 -9.36 6.00 4.31
C VAL A 216 -8.21 6.35 3.40
N TYR A 217 -8.31 7.52 2.73
CA TYR A 217 -7.40 7.91 1.68
C TYR A 217 -6.80 9.28 1.89
N LYS A 218 -5.55 9.44 1.44
CA LYS A 218 -4.91 10.76 1.26
C LYS A 218 -4.49 10.95 -0.20
N LEU A 219 -4.68 12.17 -0.67
CA LEU A 219 -4.31 12.57 -2.02
C LEU A 219 -2.85 13.04 -2.04
N VAL A 220 -2.01 12.40 -2.85
CA VAL A 220 -0.61 12.77 -3.07
C VAL A 220 -0.33 12.77 -4.56
N ASN A 221 0.14 13.90 -5.07
CA ASN A 221 0.50 14.05 -6.49
C ASN A 221 -0.60 13.58 -7.46
N GLY A 222 -1.86 13.90 -7.18
CA GLY A 222 -2.99 13.55 -8.04
C GLY A 222 -3.44 12.09 -7.96
N ARG A 223 -3.00 11.31 -6.95
CA ARG A 223 -3.41 9.93 -6.73
C ARG A 223 -3.83 9.72 -5.27
N TYR A 224 -4.92 8.98 -5.07
CA TYR A 224 -5.34 8.54 -3.74
C TYR A 224 -4.54 7.32 -3.28
N TYR A 225 -4.05 7.39 -2.04
CA TYR A 225 -3.36 6.31 -1.36
C TYR A 225 -4.08 5.93 -0.08
N LEU A 226 -4.13 4.65 0.20
CA LEU A 226 -4.73 4.07 1.39
C LEU A 226 -3.88 4.37 2.62
N VAL A 227 -4.47 4.97 3.65
CA VAL A 227 -3.83 5.25 4.96
C VAL A 227 -4.52 4.53 6.11
N GLY A 228 -5.74 4.04 5.90
CA GLY A 228 -6.50 3.33 6.92
C GLY A 228 -7.53 2.37 6.36
N VAL A 229 -7.72 1.26 7.06
CA VAL A 229 -8.79 0.29 6.87
C VAL A 229 -9.48 0.14 8.21
N VAL A 230 -10.75 0.52 8.31
CA VAL A 230 -11.51 0.54 9.55
C VAL A 230 -12.74 -0.33 9.36
N HIS A 231 -12.81 -1.43 10.09
CA HIS A 231 -13.99 -2.28 10.14
C HIS A 231 -15.00 -1.73 11.16
N ASP A 232 -16.26 -2.01 10.96
CA ASP A 232 -17.30 -1.69 11.92
C ASP A 232 -18.41 -2.73 11.87
N GLN A 233 -18.91 -3.11 13.04
CA GLN A 233 -20.01 -4.04 13.24
C GLN A 233 -20.64 -3.78 14.60
N TRP A 234 -21.78 -4.40 14.84
CA TRP A 234 -22.31 -4.42 16.19
C TRP A 234 -21.39 -5.21 17.12
N THR A 235 -21.13 -4.67 18.30
CA THR A 235 -20.37 -5.31 19.38
C THR A 235 -21.19 -5.27 20.69
N ILE A 236 -20.86 -6.13 21.64
CA ILE A 236 -21.58 -6.28 22.92
C ILE A 236 -20.95 -5.36 23.96
#